data_c2fe335449c996b1e671f8b94604268b
#
_entry.id   c2fe335449c996b1e671f8b94604268b
#
_cell.length_a   1.000
_cell.length_b   1.000
_cell.length_c   1.000
_cell.angle_alpha   90.00
_cell.angle_beta   90.00
_cell.angle_gamma   90.00
#
_symmetry.space_group_name_H-M   'P 1'
#
loop_
_entity.id
_entity.type
_entity.pdbx_description
1 polymer ?
#
loop_
_entity_poly.entity_id
_entity_poly.type
_entity_poly.pdbx_seq_one_letter_code
_entity_poly.pdbx_strand_id
1 'polypeptide(L)'
;MPFEEQTIVNVRRKMIEAVQSGIGIAQVARDFGVSRPTVYEWLSRWDPDDERSLADRSHAPHVQVRETPAQIEQLLIAERKRWGFGSKKILQRLREQHPRLQWPHRSTVDAMFDRAGLVEKRRRPRRTHRVVPFRRPYLAHQPGELWTADFKGQFRLGNGRYCYPLTVADQVSRFVIVAHALPDVTLEPTWRRIERALREHGLPKAFHTDNGTPFGHGLSRLSTMSVRLMKLDIEPVFSRPGRPQDNGAHERMHRTLKESATIPPADSFAAQQKKLDAFRHMFNHERPHEALGQRRPASVFTGGTRPFPRREPVIEYEPYLHVRRVSQQGAIKWGGQAIFLSQALAGEWVALKPLDYDTHEVYFARFLIGRLRENKFI
;
A
#
# COMPACT_ATOMS: atom_id res chain seq x y z
N MET A 1 -20.56 -55.54 -0.35
CA MET A 1 -19.36 -55.32 0.46
C MET A 1 -18.51 -54.32 -0.25
N PRO A 2 -18.09 -53.22 0.38
CA PRO A 2 -17.15 -52.31 -0.25
C PRO A 2 -15.80 -53.01 -0.38
N PHE A 3 -15.17 -52.87 -1.54
CA PHE A 3 -13.80 -53.38 -1.76
C PHE A 3 -12.86 -52.54 -0.86
N GLU A 4 -12.07 -53.20 -0.01
CA GLU A 4 -11.01 -52.54 0.74
C GLU A 4 -9.95 -52.04 -0.24
N GLU A 5 -9.67 -50.73 -0.21
CA GLU A 5 -8.52 -50.16 -0.93
C GLU A 5 -7.24 -50.82 -0.44
N GLN A 6 -6.63 -51.65 -1.28
CA GLN A 6 -5.37 -52.31 -0.95
C GLN A 6 -4.23 -51.29 -1.05
N THR A 7 -3.71 -50.85 0.09
CA THR A 7 -2.46 -50.08 0.12
C THR A 7 -1.27 -50.97 -0.26
N ILE A 8 -0.20 -50.38 -0.81
CA ILE A 8 1.04 -51.10 -1.14
C ILE A 8 1.59 -51.85 0.08
N VAL A 9 1.45 -51.32 1.26
CA VAL A 9 1.85 -51.95 2.54
C VAL A 9 1.04 -53.22 2.79
N ASN A 10 -0.28 -53.20 2.55
CA ASN A 10 -1.15 -54.34 2.71
C ASN A 10 -0.81 -55.48 1.71
N VAL A 11 -0.46 -55.11 0.48
CA VAL A 11 -0.02 -56.10 -0.52
C VAL A 11 1.30 -56.76 -0.09
N ARG A 12 2.26 -55.97 0.42
CA ARG A 12 3.55 -56.50 0.94
C ARG A 12 3.33 -57.39 2.16
N ARG A 13 2.43 -57.03 3.07
CA ARG A 13 2.05 -57.86 4.22
C ARG A 13 1.48 -59.21 3.77
N LYS A 14 0.50 -59.25 2.87
CA LYS A 14 -0.09 -60.45 2.32
C LYS A 14 0.96 -61.35 1.63
N MET A 15 1.91 -60.76 0.93
CA MET A 15 3.02 -61.48 0.31
C MET A 15 3.90 -62.16 1.35
N ILE A 16 4.21 -61.51 2.47
CA ILE A 16 5.00 -62.11 3.57
C ILE A 16 4.21 -63.20 4.29
N GLU A 17 2.95 -62.97 4.61
CA GLU A 17 2.05 -63.94 5.21
C GLU A 17 1.93 -65.23 4.36
N ALA A 18 1.86 -65.08 3.03
CA ALA A 18 1.85 -66.18 2.12
C ALA A 18 3.14 -67.08 2.20
N VAL A 19 4.31 -66.41 2.35
CA VAL A 19 5.57 -67.18 2.55
C VAL A 19 5.60 -67.77 3.92
N GLN A 20 5.14 -67.17 4.97
CA GLN A 20 5.09 -67.69 6.33
C GLN A 20 4.11 -68.80 6.48
N SER A 21 3.05 -68.90 5.66
CA SER A 21 2.11 -70.02 5.59
C SER A 21 2.67 -71.25 4.84
N GLY A 22 3.93 -71.20 4.36
CA GLY A 22 4.61 -72.33 3.72
C GLY A 22 4.54 -72.29 2.19
N ILE A 23 4.01 -71.27 1.55
CA ILE A 23 4.03 -71.17 0.08
C ILE A 23 5.43 -70.81 -0.39
N GLY A 24 5.95 -71.61 -1.35
CA GLY A 24 7.30 -71.37 -1.86
C GLY A 24 7.50 -70.05 -2.51
N ILE A 25 8.64 -69.38 -2.25
CA ILE A 25 8.97 -68.00 -2.73
C ILE A 25 8.78 -67.84 -4.24
N ALA A 26 9.10 -68.90 -5.02
CA ALA A 26 8.91 -68.87 -6.48
C ALA A 26 7.42 -68.77 -6.88
N GLN A 27 6.53 -69.40 -6.09
CA GLN A 27 5.07 -69.32 -6.31
C GLN A 27 4.55 -67.94 -5.88
N VAL A 28 4.92 -67.47 -4.69
CA VAL A 28 4.55 -66.16 -4.19
C VAL A 28 4.98 -65.02 -5.16
N ALA A 29 6.21 -65.08 -5.69
CA ALA A 29 6.69 -64.14 -6.68
C ALA A 29 5.80 -64.10 -7.95
N ARG A 30 5.33 -65.28 -8.42
CA ARG A 30 4.40 -65.36 -9.56
C ARG A 30 3.02 -64.79 -9.21
N ASP A 31 2.48 -65.11 -8.07
CA ASP A 31 1.11 -64.73 -7.65
C ASP A 31 0.98 -63.27 -7.40
N PHE A 32 2.05 -62.63 -6.90
CA PHE A 32 2.09 -61.17 -6.65
C PHE A 32 2.71 -60.37 -7.82
N GLY A 33 3.14 -61.01 -8.90
CA GLY A 33 3.71 -60.34 -10.09
C GLY A 33 5.03 -59.64 -9.82
N VAL A 34 5.84 -60.11 -8.86
CA VAL A 34 7.13 -59.51 -8.47
C VAL A 34 8.30 -60.49 -8.72
N SER A 35 9.53 -59.98 -8.68
CA SER A 35 10.72 -60.84 -8.77
C SER A 35 10.99 -61.55 -7.45
N ARG A 36 11.64 -62.75 -7.51
CA ARG A 36 12.08 -63.47 -6.29
C ARG A 36 12.97 -62.59 -5.38
N PRO A 37 13.96 -61.85 -5.91
CA PRO A 37 14.73 -60.90 -5.08
C PRO A 37 13.87 -59.91 -4.32
N THR A 38 12.78 -59.38 -4.92
CA THR A 38 11.84 -58.48 -4.25
C THR A 38 11.15 -59.14 -3.07
N VAL A 39 10.77 -60.42 -3.18
CA VAL A 39 10.17 -61.15 -2.05
C VAL A 39 11.19 -61.32 -0.91
N TYR A 40 12.44 -61.67 -1.23
CA TYR A 40 13.51 -61.80 -0.23
C TYR A 40 13.82 -60.44 0.46
N GLU A 41 13.83 -59.34 -0.32
CA GLU A 41 14.05 -57.97 0.23
C GLU A 41 12.96 -57.64 1.26
N TRP A 42 11.69 -57.86 0.95
CA TRP A 42 10.60 -57.56 1.88
C TRP A 42 10.58 -58.48 3.09
N LEU A 43 10.92 -59.76 2.93
CA LEU A 43 11.10 -60.70 4.04
C LEU A 43 12.22 -60.26 5.00
N SER A 44 13.34 -59.80 4.47
CA SER A 44 14.47 -59.30 5.28
C SER A 44 14.19 -57.97 5.99
N ARG A 45 13.24 -57.23 5.49
CA ARG A 45 12.81 -55.91 6.06
C ARG A 45 11.66 -56.05 7.05
N TRP A 46 10.95 -57.17 7.00
CA TRP A 46 9.77 -57.38 7.81
C TRP A 46 10.12 -57.44 9.30
N ASP A 47 9.47 -56.58 10.08
CA ASP A 47 9.47 -56.61 11.53
C ASP A 47 8.02 -56.66 12.01
N PRO A 48 7.62 -57.74 12.73
CA PRO A 48 6.25 -57.91 13.23
C PRO A 48 5.83 -56.77 14.19
N ASP A 49 6.79 -56.17 14.90
CA ASP A 49 6.54 -55.16 15.91
C ASP A 49 6.58 -53.70 15.32
N ASP A 50 7.01 -53.53 14.05
CA ASP A 50 7.03 -52.27 13.37
C ASP A 50 6.25 -52.29 12.04
N GLU A 51 5.03 -51.78 12.07
CA GLU A 51 4.18 -51.65 10.86
C GLU A 51 4.85 -50.82 9.74
N ARG A 52 5.78 -49.93 10.06
CA ARG A 52 6.50 -49.07 9.09
C ARG A 52 7.61 -49.86 8.35
N SER A 53 7.95 -51.06 8.79
CA SER A 53 8.98 -51.87 8.15
C SER A 53 8.69 -52.16 6.67
N LEU A 54 7.39 -52.19 6.29
CA LEU A 54 6.89 -52.44 4.93
C LEU A 54 6.65 -51.14 4.14
N ALA A 55 6.86 -49.96 4.72
CA ALA A 55 6.75 -48.69 4.02
C ALA A 55 7.94 -48.44 3.09
N ASP A 56 7.73 -47.64 2.04
CA ASP A 56 8.82 -47.20 1.19
C ASP A 56 9.80 -46.35 1.99
N ARG A 57 11.10 -46.62 1.80
CA ARG A 57 12.14 -45.73 2.34
C ARG A 57 12.18 -44.44 1.54
N SER A 58 12.52 -43.37 2.21
CA SER A 58 12.74 -42.11 1.54
C SER A 58 13.84 -42.22 0.49
N HIS A 59 13.55 -41.82 -0.74
CA HIS A 59 14.54 -41.68 -1.81
C HIS A 59 15.31 -40.38 -1.78
N ALA A 60 15.06 -39.56 -0.75
CA ALA A 60 15.80 -38.28 -0.58
C ALA A 60 17.28 -38.56 -0.32
N PRO A 61 18.19 -37.81 -0.95
CA PRO A 61 19.61 -37.99 -0.71
C PRO A 61 19.92 -37.69 0.77
N HIS A 62 20.79 -38.49 1.39
CA HIS A 62 21.20 -38.34 2.80
C HIS A 62 21.95 -37.04 3.05
N VAL A 63 22.60 -36.46 2.04
CA VAL A 63 23.28 -35.16 2.09
C VAL A 63 22.68 -34.26 1.01
N GLN A 64 22.03 -33.20 1.43
CA GLN A 64 21.53 -32.17 0.51
C GLN A 64 22.63 -31.12 0.31
N VAL A 65 23.45 -31.28 -0.71
CA VAL A 65 24.60 -30.39 -1.05
C VAL A 65 24.18 -28.91 -1.22
N ARG A 66 22.89 -28.63 -1.43
CA ARG A 66 22.33 -27.29 -1.61
C ARG A 66 21.46 -26.83 -0.44
N GLU A 67 21.60 -27.42 0.72
CA GLU A 67 20.86 -27.00 1.91
C GLU A 67 21.34 -25.63 2.37
N THR A 68 20.37 -24.76 2.68
CA THR A 68 20.71 -23.43 3.23
C THR A 68 21.26 -23.59 4.64
N PRO A 69 22.41 -23.00 4.97
CA PRO A 69 22.97 -23.09 6.32
C PRO A 69 21.98 -22.63 7.39
N ALA A 70 21.91 -23.35 8.51
CA ALA A 70 20.95 -23.08 9.58
C ALA A 70 21.03 -21.64 10.11
N GLN A 71 22.23 -21.05 10.16
CA GLN A 71 22.41 -19.63 10.53
C GLN A 71 21.70 -18.67 9.60
N ILE A 72 21.72 -18.92 8.28
CA ILE A 72 21.03 -18.11 7.27
C ILE A 72 19.51 -18.24 7.43
N GLU A 73 19.02 -19.46 7.65
CA GLU A 73 17.59 -19.72 7.88
C GLU A 73 17.10 -18.99 9.15
N GLN A 74 17.85 -19.06 10.24
CA GLN A 74 17.53 -18.37 11.50
C GLN A 74 17.46 -16.84 11.30
N LEU A 75 18.40 -16.25 10.58
CA LEU A 75 18.37 -14.81 10.25
C LEU A 75 17.13 -14.43 9.43
N LEU A 76 16.78 -15.22 8.43
CA LEU A 76 15.59 -15.01 7.60
C LEU A 76 14.30 -15.08 8.44
N ILE A 77 14.18 -16.09 9.29
CA ILE A 77 13.03 -16.28 10.19
C ILE A 77 12.95 -15.14 11.22
N ALA A 78 14.05 -14.74 11.82
CA ALA A 78 14.11 -13.64 12.79
C ALA A 78 13.65 -12.31 12.15
N GLU A 79 14.16 -11.97 10.96
CA GLU A 79 13.75 -10.77 10.23
C GLU A 79 12.28 -10.83 9.80
N ARG A 80 11.77 -12.02 9.42
CA ARG A 80 10.36 -12.22 9.10
C ARG A 80 9.46 -11.98 10.31
N LYS A 81 9.83 -12.51 11.47
CA LYS A 81 9.10 -12.30 12.74
C LYS A 81 9.12 -10.84 13.17
N ARG A 82 10.27 -10.17 13.01
CA ARG A 82 10.45 -8.76 13.39
C ARG A 82 9.60 -7.80 12.56
N TRP A 83 9.58 -7.98 11.24
CA TRP A 83 9.02 -6.98 10.31
C TRP A 83 7.71 -7.40 9.64
N GLY A 84 7.36 -8.67 9.63
CA GLY A 84 6.21 -9.17 8.88
C GLY A 84 6.35 -9.06 7.35
N PHE A 85 7.51 -8.67 6.82
CA PHE A 85 7.70 -8.46 5.39
C PHE A 85 7.79 -9.78 4.62
N GLY A 86 7.36 -9.78 3.35
CA GLY A 86 7.55 -10.92 2.44
C GLY A 86 9.02 -11.12 2.06
N SER A 87 9.34 -12.34 1.57
CA SER A 87 10.68 -12.80 1.21
C SER A 87 11.50 -11.82 0.37
N LYS A 88 10.92 -11.21 -0.66
CA LYS A 88 11.58 -10.20 -1.51
C LYS A 88 12.18 -9.04 -0.69
N LYS A 89 11.41 -8.51 0.25
CA LYS A 89 11.82 -7.36 1.07
C LYS A 89 12.84 -7.75 2.12
N ILE A 90 12.68 -8.92 2.72
CA ILE A 90 13.63 -9.44 3.71
C ILE A 90 14.96 -9.73 3.05
N LEU A 91 14.97 -10.40 1.91
CA LEU A 91 16.21 -10.64 1.15
C LEU A 91 16.91 -9.35 0.76
N GLN A 92 16.17 -8.32 0.34
CA GLN A 92 16.78 -7.02 0.02
C GLN A 92 17.45 -6.39 1.24
N ARG A 93 16.76 -6.38 2.39
CA ARG A 93 17.32 -5.84 3.65
C ARG A 93 18.56 -6.59 4.07
N LEU A 94 18.50 -7.91 4.09
CA LEU A 94 19.60 -8.74 4.55
C LEU A 94 20.81 -8.67 3.60
N ARG A 95 20.59 -8.55 2.29
CA ARG A 95 21.69 -8.32 1.31
C ARG A 95 22.41 -6.98 1.56
N GLU A 96 21.66 -5.95 1.94
CA GLU A 96 22.25 -4.64 2.28
C GLU A 96 23.02 -4.69 3.62
N GLN A 97 22.49 -5.41 4.62
CA GLN A 97 23.10 -5.54 5.95
C GLN A 97 24.30 -6.49 5.95
N HIS A 98 24.25 -7.54 5.14
CA HIS A 98 25.25 -8.60 5.09
C HIS A 98 25.66 -8.90 3.63
N PRO A 99 26.35 -7.96 2.95
CA PRO A 99 26.68 -8.08 1.52
C PRO A 99 27.63 -9.24 1.16
N ARG A 100 28.35 -9.77 2.17
CA ARG A 100 29.30 -10.89 1.97
C ARG A 100 28.64 -12.26 2.06
N LEU A 101 27.41 -12.36 2.58
CA LEU A 101 26.70 -13.64 2.71
C LEU A 101 25.99 -14.01 1.41
N GLN A 102 26.02 -15.31 1.09
CA GLN A 102 25.23 -15.85 0.01
C GLN A 102 23.80 -16.13 0.49
N TRP A 103 22.83 -15.52 -0.15
CA TRP A 103 21.42 -15.65 0.18
C TRP A 103 20.72 -16.63 -0.74
N PRO A 104 19.82 -17.47 -0.23
CA PRO A 104 19.07 -18.41 -1.04
C PRO A 104 18.13 -17.69 -2.01
N HIS A 105 17.66 -18.43 -3.02
CA HIS A 105 16.67 -17.90 -3.93
C HIS A 105 15.35 -17.63 -3.20
N ARG A 106 14.57 -16.69 -3.73
CA ARG A 106 13.30 -16.26 -3.15
C ARG A 106 12.34 -17.42 -2.87
N SER A 107 12.20 -18.37 -3.82
CA SER A 107 11.32 -19.53 -3.66
C SER A 107 11.70 -20.40 -2.47
N THR A 108 13.01 -20.56 -2.21
CA THR A 108 13.52 -21.26 -1.03
C THR A 108 13.12 -20.55 0.25
N VAL A 109 13.23 -19.20 0.28
CA VAL A 109 12.81 -18.41 1.44
C VAL A 109 11.28 -18.47 1.65
N ASP A 110 10.51 -18.44 0.57
CA ASP A 110 9.04 -18.59 0.66
C ASP A 110 8.68 -19.97 1.26
N ALA A 111 9.35 -21.05 0.85
CA ALA A 111 9.18 -22.39 1.41
C ALA A 111 9.61 -22.48 2.89
N MET A 112 10.72 -21.82 3.28
CA MET A 112 11.14 -21.73 4.68
C MET A 112 10.08 -21.04 5.55
N PHE A 113 9.52 -19.94 5.09
CA PHE A 113 8.48 -19.24 5.82
C PHE A 113 7.19 -20.04 5.94
N ASP A 114 6.84 -20.82 4.92
CA ASP A 114 5.66 -21.71 4.95
C ASP A 114 5.88 -22.84 5.96
N ARG A 115 7.04 -23.53 5.93
CA ARG A 115 7.42 -24.56 6.93
C ARG A 115 7.44 -24.03 8.36
N ALA A 116 7.88 -22.79 8.55
CA ALA A 116 7.92 -22.12 9.85
C ALA A 116 6.54 -21.59 10.31
N GLY A 117 5.44 -21.83 9.54
CA GLY A 117 4.11 -21.35 9.87
C GLY A 117 3.93 -19.82 9.79
N LEU A 118 4.84 -19.12 9.10
CA LEU A 118 4.85 -17.65 9.02
C LEU A 118 4.09 -17.11 7.81
N VAL A 119 3.38 -17.97 7.06
CA VAL A 119 2.61 -17.61 5.87
C VAL A 119 1.13 -17.82 6.12
N GLU A 120 0.35 -16.73 6.13
CA GLU A 120 -1.11 -16.84 6.11
C GLU A 120 -1.59 -17.13 4.67
N LYS A 121 -2.23 -18.27 4.47
CA LYS A 121 -2.85 -18.64 3.18
C LYS A 121 -4.12 -17.81 2.98
N ARG A 122 -3.97 -16.63 2.39
CA ARG A 122 -5.14 -15.79 2.03
C ARG A 122 -5.74 -16.29 0.71
N ARG A 123 -7.05 -16.56 0.70
CA ARG A 123 -7.80 -16.77 -0.56
C ARG A 123 -7.69 -15.48 -1.39
N ARG A 124 -7.04 -15.58 -2.55
CA ARG A 124 -7.03 -14.46 -3.51
C ARG A 124 -8.42 -14.36 -4.11
N PRO A 125 -9.10 -13.21 -4.03
CA PRO A 125 -10.33 -13.02 -4.78
C PRO A 125 -10.01 -13.19 -6.28
N ARG A 126 -10.85 -13.95 -7.01
CA ARG A 126 -10.73 -14.03 -8.47
C ARG A 126 -10.85 -12.62 -9.04
N ARG A 127 -9.85 -12.19 -9.80
CA ARG A 127 -9.94 -10.95 -10.59
C ARG A 127 -10.99 -11.15 -11.67
N THR A 128 -12.17 -10.56 -11.47
CA THR A 128 -13.30 -10.64 -12.40
C THR A 128 -13.30 -9.50 -13.42
N HIS A 129 -12.43 -8.51 -13.29
CA HIS A 129 -12.46 -7.34 -14.17
C HIS A 129 -11.15 -7.14 -14.94
N ARG A 130 -11.29 -6.92 -16.24
CA ARG A 130 -10.22 -6.46 -17.14
C ARG A 130 -9.72 -5.12 -16.64
N VAL A 131 -8.41 -5.01 -16.41
CA VAL A 131 -7.79 -3.73 -16.05
C VAL A 131 -7.85 -2.84 -17.29
N VAL A 132 -8.78 -1.88 -17.29
CA VAL A 132 -8.82 -0.84 -18.32
C VAL A 132 -7.62 0.09 -18.08
N PRO A 133 -6.83 0.45 -19.12
CA PRO A 133 -5.77 1.43 -18.98
C PRO A 133 -6.29 2.72 -18.38
N PHE A 134 -5.62 3.20 -17.35
CA PHE A 134 -6.09 4.30 -16.54
C PHE A 134 -5.18 5.52 -16.73
N ARG A 135 -5.76 6.64 -17.20
CA ARG A 135 -5.07 7.93 -17.26
C ARG A 135 -5.27 8.66 -15.93
N ARG A 136 -4.19 8.91 -15.21
CA ARG A 136 -4.22 9.64 -13.93
C ARG A 136 -4.62 11.09 -14.15
N PRO A 137 -5.31 11.73 -13.17
CA PRO A 137 -5.66 13.15 -13.24
C PRO A 137 -4.41 14.06 -13.36
N TYR A 138 -3.32 13.65 -12.72
CA TYR A 138 -2.02 14.31 -12.76
C TYR A 138 -0.92 13.27 -12.87
N LEU A 139 0.06 13.52 -13.73
CA LEU A 139 1.22 12.64 -13.92
C LEU A 139 2.47 13.29 -13.33
N ALA A 140 2.90 12.79 -12.18
CA ALA A 140 4.19 13.19 -11.59
C ALA A 140 5.31 12.27 -12.09
N HIS A 141 6.44 12.86 -12.42
CA HIS A 141 7.62 12.18 -12.93
C HIS A 141 8.75 12.12 -11.90
N GLN A 142 8.84 13.11 -11.02
CA GLN A 142 9.90 13.24 -10.04
C GLN A 142 9.34 13.31 -8.62
N PRO A 143 10.12 12.84 -7.61
CA PRO A 143 9.79 13.06 -6.21
C PRO A 143 9.54 14.54 -5.91
N GLY A 144 8.59 14.81 -5.04
CA GLY A 144 8.25 16.17 -4.63
C GLY A 144 7.28 16.92 -5.56
N GLU A 145 6.98 16.40 -6.75
CA GLU A 145 6.05 17.07 -7.67
C GLU A 145 4.59 16.95 -7.24
N LEU A 146 4.17 15.77 -6.78
CA LEU A 146 2.79 15.52 -6.40
C LEU A 146 2.72 14.87 -5.04
N TRP A 147 2.09 15.56 -4.10
CA TRP A 147 1.71 14.97 -2.82
C TRP A 147 0.26 14.55 -2.85
N THR A 148 -0.04 13.45 -2.20
CA THR A 148 -1.40 12.92 -2.06
C THR A 148 -1.80 12.95 -0.59
N ALA A 149 -3.00 13.40 -0.29
CA ALA A 149 -3.55 13.36 1.07
C ALA A 149 -4.87 12.63 1.13
N ASP A 150 -5.08 11.93 2.23
CA ASP A 150 -6.30 11.16 2.48
C ASP A 150 -6.46 10.88 3.98
N PHE A 151 -7.71 10.70 4.43
CA PHE A 151 -8.01 10.16 5.75
C PHE A 151 -8.15 8.65 5.69
N LYS A 152 -7.46 7.95 6.59
CA LYS A 152 -7.54 6.47 6.65
C LYS A 152 -8.95 5.95 6.97
N GLY A 153 -9.87 6.80 7.27
CA GLY A 153 -11.15 6.45 7.86
C GLY A 153 -11.07 6.34 9.38
N GLN A 154 -12.20 6.49 10.02
CA GLN A 154 -12.28 6.58 11.48
C GLN A 154 -12.21 5.20 12.16
N PHE A 155 -11.67 5.19 13.36
CA PHE A 155 -11.77 4.07 14.31
C PHE A 155 -11.81 4.60 15.75
N ARG A 156 -12.28 3.77 16.68
CA ARG A 156 -12.32 4.13 18.09
C ARG A 156 -11.02 3.76 18.78
N LEU A 157 -10.50 4.67 19.59
CA LEU A 157 -9.44 4.44 20.56
C LEU A 157 -9.97 3.65 21.76
N GLY A 158 -9.10 3.09 22.59
CA GLY A 158 -9.49 2.38 23.80
C GLY A 158 -10.31 3.22 24.78
N ASN A 159 -10.11 4.55 24.82
CA ASN A 159 -10.92 5.50 25.58
C ASN A 159 -12.27 5.87 24.92
N GLY A 160 -12.67 5.20 23.85
CA GLY A 160 -13.95 5.39 23.15
C GLY A 160 -14.00 6.56 22.16
N ARG A 161 -12.99 7.45 22.12
CA ARG A 161 -12.94 8.60 21.19
C ARG A 161 -12.62 8.14 19.78
N TYR A 162 -13.23 8.80 18.79
CA TYR A 162 -12.89 8.56 17.38
C TYR A 162 -11.55 9.19 17.02
N CYS A 163 -10.77 8.48 16.23
CA CYS A 163 -9.53 8.93 15.64
C CYS A 163 -9.62 8.89 14.11
N TYR A 164 -9.21 9.97 13.48
CA TYR A 164 -9.17 10.15 12.02
C TYR A 164 -7.72 10.37 11.58
N PRO A 165 -6.97 9.33 11.23
CA PRO A 165 -5.60 9.51 10.79
C PRO A 165 -5.52 10.23 9.46
N LEU A 166 -4.95 11.44 9.47
CA LEU A 166 -4.53 12.15 8.27
C LEU A 166 -3.21 11.57 7.78
N THR A 167 -3.14 11.26 6.51
CA THR A 167 -1.90 10.84 5.84
C THR A 167 -1.62 11.73 4.64
N VAL A 168 -0.36 12.11 4.48
CA VAL A 168 0.16 12.80 3.30
C VAL A 168 1.37 12.02 2.81
N ALA A 169 1.45 11.75 1.53
CA ALA A 169 2.55 11.00 0.94
C ALA A 169 2.96 11.58 -0.42
N ASP A 170 4.25 11.54 -0.71
CA ASP A 170 4.76 11.81 -2.06
C ASP A 170 4.41 10.65 -3.00
N GLN A 171 3.85 10.97 -4.16
CA GLN A 171 3.34 9.96 -5.07
C GLN A 171 4.45 9.14 -5.74
N VAL A 172 5.59 9.75 -6.04
CA VAL A 172 6.68 9.09 -6.78
C VAL A 172 7.55 8.29 -5.82
N SER A 173 8.10 8.92 -4.79
CA SER A 173 8.97 8.27 -3.80
C SER A 173 8.25 7.35 -2.83
N ARG A 174 6.92 7.45 -2.72
CA ARG A 174 6.10 6.74 -1.71
C ARG A 174 6.39 7.18 -0.28
N PHE A 175 7.15 8.23 -0.08
CA PHE A 175 7.51 8.73 1.25
C PHE A 175 6.27 9.26 1.96
N VAL A 176 6.00 8.75 3.16
CA VAL A 176 4.91 9.22 4.02
C VAL A 176 5.38 10.45 4.76
N ILE A 177 4.89 11.60 4.35
CA ILE A 177 5.26 12.92 4.89
C ILE A 177 4.55 13.15 6.22
N VAL A 178 3.23 12.90 6.24
CA VAL A 178 2.38 13.03 7.43
C VAL A 178 1.69 11.69 7.70
N ALA A 179 1.68 11.27 8.96
CA ALA A 179 0.79 10.27 9.51
C ALA A 179 0.36 10.79 10.90
N HIS A 180 -0.83 11.42 10.99
CA HIS A 180 -1.21 12.14 12.20
C HIS A 180 -2.63 11.81 12.67
N ALA A 181 -2.76 11.51 13.98
CA ALA A 181 -4.04 11.24 14.62
C ALA A 181 -4.80 12.56 14.86
N LEU A 182 -5.94 12.73 14.19
CA LEU A 182 -6.83 13.88 14.37
C LEU A 182 -8.13 13.45 15.07
N PRO A 183 -8.73 14.34 15.87
CA PRO A 183 -10.01 14.06 16.52
C PRO A 183 -11.21 14.19 15.57
N ASP A 184 -11.03 14.90 14.47
CA ASP A 184 -12.06 15.17 13.46
C ASP A 184 -11.41 15.43 12.09
N VAL A 185 -12.26 15.68 11.08
CA VAL A 185 -11.86 15.98 9.70
C VAL A 185 -12.08 17.46 9.35
N THR A 186 -12.02 18.37 10.35
CA THR A 186 -12.21 19.80 10.12
C THR A 186 -11.01 20.46 9.46
N LEU A 187 -11.24 21.63 8.87
CA LEU A 187 -10.25 22.34 8.08
C LEU A 187 -8.99 22.73 8.88
N GLU A 188 -9.15 23.40 10.01
CA GLU A 188 -8.01 24.02 10.70
C GLU A 188 -7.01 23.01 11.29
N PRO A 189 -7.43 21.94 12.00
CA PRO A 189 -6.50 20.90 12.44
C PRO A 189 -5.78 20.22 11.27
N THR A 190 -6.51 19.98 10.16
CA THR A 190 -5.95 19.35 8.96
C THR A 190 -4.93 20.26 8.29
N TRP A 191 -5.29 21.55 8.09
CA TRP A 191 -4.41 22.53 7.47
C TRP A 191 -3.12 22.72 8.25
N ARG A 192 -3.19 22.88 9.58
CA ARG A 192 -1.98 23.05 10.41
C ARG A 192 -0.97 21.92 10.21
N ARG A 193 -1.42 20.71 9.98
CA ARG A 193 -0.53 19.56 9.73
C ARG A 193 0.05 19.58 8.32
N ILE A 194 -0.76 19.92 7.34
CA ILE A 194 -0.31 20.09 5.95
C ILE A 194 0.66 21.26 5.85
N GLU A 195 0.32 22.43 6.41
CA GLU A 195 1.18 23.62 6.39
C GLU A 195 2.53 23.33 7.05
N ARG A 196 2.54 22.67 8.21
CA ARG A 196 3.79 22.27 8.86
C ARG A 196 4.63 21.39 7.93
N ALA A 197 4.03 20.42 7.26
CA ALA A 197 4.71 19.56 6.31
C ALA A 197 5.27 20.33 5.11
N LEU A 198 4.50 21.32 4.59
CA LEU A 198 4.94 22.20 3.51
C LEU A 198 6.13 23.09 3.95
N ARG A 199 6.13 23.56 5.20
CA ARG A 199 7.27 24.31 5.77
C ARG A 199 8.52 23.46 5.95
N GLU A 200 8.35 22.24 6.41
CA GLU A 200 9.45 21.31 6.71
C GLU A 200 10.08 20.73 5.44
N HIS A 201 9.26 20.37 4.45
CA HIS A 201 9.70 19.64 3.28
C HIS A 201 9.65 20.44 1.97
N GLY A 202 9.14 21.67 1.97
CA GLY A 202 8.94 22.47 0.76
C GLY A 202 7.59 22.23 0.09
N LEU A 203 7.35 22.93 -1.01
CA LEU A 203 6.08 22.95 -1.74
C LEU A 203 6.11 21.96 -2.93
N PRO A 204 5.11 21.07 -3.07
CA PRO A 204 4.92 20.28 -4.28
C PRO A 204 4.38 21.17 -5.42
N LYS A 205 4.42 20.69 -6.65
CA LYS A 205 3.74 21.34 -7.79
C LYS A 205 2.22 21.19 -7.70
N ALA A 206 1.78 20.00 -7.25
CA ALA A 206 0.36 19.67 -7.14
C ALA A 206 0.06 18.88 -5.86
N PHE A 207 -1.18 18.99 -5.39
CA PHE A 207 -1.66 18.33 -4.18
C PHE A 207 -2.96 17.60 -4.49
N HIS A 208 -2.93 16.27 -4.47
CA HIS A 208 -4.05 15.41 -4.84
C HIS A 208 -4.81 14.93 -3.61
N THR A 209 -6.13 15.11 -3.64
CA THR A 209 -7.04 14.71 -2.58
C THR A 209 -8.28 14.02 -3.15
N ASP A 210 -9.10 13.47 -2.28
CA ASP A 210 -10.49 13.14 -2.61
C ASP A 210 -11.36 14.42 -2.68
N ASN A 211 -12.67 14.25 -2.94
CA ASN A 211 -13.64 15.33 -2.98
C ASN A 211 -14.33 15.56 -1.62
N GLY A 212 -13.92 14.86 -0.58
CA GLY A 212 -14.51 14.94 0.75
C GLY A 212 -14.01 16.14 1.56
N THR A 213 -14.77 16.49 2.59
CA THR A 213 -14.35 17.52 3.58
C THR A 213 -13.08 17.07 4.31
N PRO A 214 -12.09 17.97 4.52
CA PRO A 214 -12.10 19.42 4.24
C PRO A 214 -11.47 19.77 2.87
N PHE A 215 -11.14 18.79 2.04
CA PHE A 215 -10.36 18.99 0.81
C PHE A 215 -11.18 19.60 -0.32
N GLY A 216 -12.38 19.08 -0.56
CA GLY A 216 -13.29 19.53 -1.59
C GLY A 216 -14.65 19.95 -1.02
N HIS A 217 -15.43 20.67 -1.80
CA HIS A 217 -16.80 21.03 -1.45
C HIS A 217 -17.68 20.99 -2.70
N GLY A 218 -18.39 19.90 -2.88
CA GLY A 218 -19.35 19.76 -3.96
C GLY A 218 -18.76 19.84 -5.38
N LEU A 219 -19.57 20.29 -6.31
CA LEU A 219 -19.23 20.37 -7.74
C LEU A 219 -18.18 21.43 -8.07
N SER A 220 -18.15 22.55 -7.31
CA SER A 220 -17.22 23.66 -7.57
C SER A 220 -15.75 23.32 -7.29
N ARG A 221 -15.47 22.26 -6.51
CA ARG A 221 -14.13 21.85 -6.06
C ARG A 221 -13.33 22.97 -5.35
N LEU A 222 -13.94 24.13 -5.16
CA LEU A 222 -13.36 25.26 -4.44
C LEU A 222 -13.67 25.13 -2.95
N SER A 223 -12.68 24.76 -2.18
CA SER A 223 -12.70 24.76 -0.72
C SER A 223 -11.69 25.78 -0.20
N THR A 224 -11.82 26.20 1.05
CA THR A 224 -10.80 27.04 1.68
C THR A 224 -9.42 26.38 1.64
N MET A 225 -9.36 25.05 1.73
CA MET A 225 -8.11 24.30 1.59
C MET A 225 -7.51 24.49 0.19
N SER A 226 -8.31 24.34 -0.88
CA SER A 226 -7.81 24.50 -2.26
C SER A 226 -7.38 25.94 -2.53
N VAL A 227 -8.08 26.94 -1.99
CA VAL A 227 -7.67 28.35 -2.08
C VAL A 227 -6.32 28.59 -1.39
N ARG A 228 -6.12 28.06 -0.17
CA ARG A 228 -4.83 28.14 0.54
C ARG A 228 -3.70 27.48 -0.24
N LEU A 229 -3.94 26.34 -0.89
CA LEU A 229 -2.95 25.69 -1.75
C LEU A 229 -2.62 26.54 -2.98
N MET A 230 -3.65 27.08 -3.67
CA MET A 230 -3.46 27.95 -4.84
C MET A 230 -2.69 29.22 -4.50
N LYS A 231 -2.89 29.83 -3.31
CA LYS A 231 -2.08 30.96 -2.81
C LYS A 231 -0.60 30.63 -2.68
N LEU A 232 -0.27 29.39 -2.39
CA LEU A 232 1.10 28.87 -2.37
C LEU A 232 1.58 28.39 -3.74
N ASP A 233 0.81 28.67 -4.79
CA ASP A 233 1.08 28.23 -6.16
C ASP A 233 1.16 26.70 -6.30
N ILE A 234 0.36 25.97 -5.50
CA ILE A 234 0.20 24.52 -5.55
C ILE A 234 -1.12 24.21 -6.26
N GLU A 235 -1.07 23.39 -7.31
CA GLU A 235 -2.26 22.96 -8.05
C GLU A 235 -3.09 21.97 -7.24
N PRO A 236 -4.35 22.28 -6.86
CA PRO A 236 -5.23 21.32 -6.24
C PRO A 236 -5.76 20.34 -7.28
N VAL A 237 -5.51 19.05 -7.08
CA VAL A 237 -5.94 17.95 -7.94
C VAL A 237 -6.93 17.09 -7.18
N PHE A 238 -8.08 16.78 -7.78
CA PHE A 238 -9.12 15.98 -7.15
C PHE A 238 -9.31 14.64 -7.84
N SER A 239 -9.57 13.60 -7.04
CA SER A 239 -9.98 12.29 -7.55
C SER A 239 -11.27 12.42 -8.35
N ARG A 240 -11.39 11.65 -9.43
CA ARG A 240 -12.64 11.59 -10.19
C ARG A 240 -13.70 10.86 -9.36
N PRO A 241 -14.97 11.30 -9.39
CA PRO A 241 -16.04 10.63 -8.68
C PRO A 241 -16.13 9.14 -9.04
N GLY A 242 -16.26 8.28 -8.03
CA GLY A 242 -16.37 6.83 -8.23
C GLY A 242 -15.10 6.13 -8.75
N ARG A 243 -13.92 6.78 -8.70
CA ARG A 243 -12.65 6.23 -9.20
C ARG A 243 -11.60 6.11 -8.08
N PRO A 244 -11.74 5.17 -7.14
CA PRO A 244 -10.75 4.97 -6.06
C PRO A 244 -9.35 4.65 -6.58
N GLN A 245 -9.25 4.09 -7.80
CA GLN A 245 -7.96 3.75 -8.41
C GLN A 245 -7.04 4.98 -8.65
N ASP A 246 -7.59 6.20 -8.67
CA ASP A 246 -6.84 7.44 -8.81
C ASP A 246 -5.82 7.59 -7.68
N ASN A 247 -6.13 7.05 -6.48
CA ASN A 247 -5.28 7.05 -5.30
C ASN A 247 -4.81 5.64 -4.85
N GLY A 248 -4.76 4.68 -5.76
CA GLY A 248 -4.46 3.28 -5.44
C GLY A 248 -3.08 3.03 -4.75
N ALA A 249 -2.14 3.97 -4.83
CA ALA A 249 -0.90 3.89 -4.07
C ALA A 249 -1.12 4.21 -2.58
N HIS A 250 -1.95 5.21 -2.31
CA HIS A 250 -2.35 5.63 -0.97
C HIS A 250 -3.18 4.55 -0.28
N GLU A 251 -4.14 3.94 -1.00
CA GLU A 251 -4.92 2.80 -0.49
C GLU A 251 -4.04 1.61 -0.05
N ARG A 252 -2.99 1.29 -0.82
CA ARG A 252 -2.04 0.23 -0.43
C ARG A 252 -1.23 0.61 0.81
N MET A 253 -0.85 1.86 0.95
CA MET A 253 -0.18 2.38 2.15
C MET A 253 -1.13 2.29 3.35
N HIS A 254 -2.40 2.70 3.20
CA HIS A 254 -3.43 2.59 4.24
C HIS A 254 -3.68 1.15 4.71
N ARG A 255 -3.57 0.15 3.82
CA ARG A 255 -3.64 -1.26 4.24
C ARG A 255 -2.51 -1.60 5.20
N THR A 256 -1.28 -1.21 4.88
CA THR A 256 -0.12 -1.43 5.75
C THR A 256 -0.26 -0.65 7.08
N LEU A 257 -0.72 0.59 7.02
CA LEU A 257 -0.98 1.41 8.20
C LEU A 257 -2.01 0.75 9.12
N LYS A 258 -3.12 0.25 8.55
CA LYS A 258 -4.14 -0.47 9.32
C LYS A 258 -3.55 -1.65 10.08
N GLU A 259 -2.81 -2.50 9.40
CA GLU A 259 -2.22 -3.72 9.97
C GLU A 259 -1.18 -3.40 11.06
N SER A 260 -0.38 -2.33 10.90
CA SER A 260 0.75 -2.05 11.78
C SER A 260 0.49 -0.99 12.87
N ALA A 261 -0.51 -0.12 12.70
CA ALA A 261 -0.69 1.03 13.60
C ALA A 261 -2.11 1.23 14.13
N THR A 262 -3.13 0.55 13.57
CA THR A 262 -4.52 0.74 14.03
C THR A 262 -5.16 -0.52 14.60
N ILE A 263 -4.50 -1.66 14.51
CA ILE A 263 -4.99 -2.93 15.05
C ILE A 263 -3.89 -3.56 15.94
N PRO A 264 -4.14 -3.67 17.26
CA PRO A 264 -5.21 -3.03 18.02
C PRO A 264 -5.04 -1.50 18.08
N PRO A 265 -6.10 -0.72 18.24
CA PRO A 265 -6.00 0.71 18.47
C PRO A 265 -5.30 0.99 19.82
N ALA A 266 -4.75 2.21 19.98
CA ALA A 266 -4.20 2.64 21.26
C ALA A 266 -5.27 3.26 22.15
N ASP A 267 -4.97 3.41 23.46
CA ASP A 267 -5.93 3.91 24.45
C ASP A 267 -6.13 5.44 24.39
N SER A 268 -5.16 6.17 23.83
CA SER A 268 -5.20 7.64 23.78
C SER A 268 -4.63 8.17 22.48
N PHE A 269 -4.93 9.45 22.15
CA PHE A 269 -4.35 10.13 20.99
C PHE A 269 -2.82 10.16 21.01
N ALA A 270 -2.23 10.42 22.18
CA ALA A 270 -0.77 10.45 22.31
C ALA A 270 -0.14 9.07 22.04
N ALA A 271 -0.75 8.02 22.57
CA ALA A 271 -0.29 6.65 22.33
C ALA A 271 -0.53 6.24 20.86
N GLN A 272 -1.65 6.65 20.27
CA GLN A 272 -1.94 6.40 18.87
C GLN A 272 -0.97 7.15 17.95
N GLN A 273 -0.60 8.38 18.29
CA GLN A 273 0.40 9.14 17.54
C GLN A 273 1.77 8.44 17.54
N LYS A 274 2.20 7.89 18.69
CA LYS A 274 3.43 7.09 18.74
C LYS A 274 3.41 5.89 17.79
N LYS A 275 2.25 5.20 17.68
CA LYS A 275 2.09 4.11 16.70
C LYS A 275 2.17 4.60 15.25
N LEU A 276 1.56 5.75 14.95
CA LEU A 276 1.63 6.36 13.62
C LEU A 276 3.04 6.84 13.27
N ASP A 277 3.77 7.40 14.23
CA ASP A 277 5.16 7.81 14.05
C ASP A 277 6.08 6.59 13.80
N ALA A 278 5.89 5.52 14.57
CA ALA A 278 6.61 4.26 14.37
C ALA A 278 6.30 3.65 12.98
N PHE A 279 5.03 3.67 12.56
CA PHE A 279 4.63 3.26 11.21
C PHE A 279 5.33 4.12 10.15
N ARG A 280 5.31 5.44 10.27
CA ARG A 280 5.94 6.37 9.33
C ARG A 280 7.43 6.11 9.20
N HIS A 281 8.11 5.91 10.33
CA HIS A 281 9.54 5.57 10.35
C HIS A 281 9.79 4.23 9.65
N MET A 282 9.09 3.18 10.04
CA MET A 282 9.21 1.85 9.44
C MET A 282 8.94 1.88 7.93
N PHE A 283 7.88 2.57 7.50
CA PHE A 283 7.46 2.65 6.11
C PHE A 283 8.50 3.37 5.24
N ASN A 284 9.06 4.48 5.74
CA ASN A 284 10.00 5.33 5.01
C ASN A 284 11.44 4.80 5.02
N HIS A 285 11.91 4.29 6.17
CA HIS A 285 13.32 3.99 6.38
C HIS A 285 13.64 2.50 6.38
N GLU A 286 12.66 1.63 6.69
CA GLU A 286 12.91 0.21 6.86
C GLU A 286 12.30 -0.66 5.76
N ARG A 287 11.18 -0.22 5.16
CA ARG A 287 10.41 -1.03 4.21
C ARG A 287 10.90 -0.84 2.78
N PRO A 288 11.45 -1.89 2.11
CA PRO A 288 11.71 -1.84 0.67
C PRO A 288 10.41 -1.78 -0.14
N HIS A 289 10.39 -1.00 -1.22
CA HIS A 289 9.23 -0.82 -2.08
C HIS A 289 9.47 -1.36 -3.49
N GLU A 290 8.60 -2.27 -3.93
CA GLU A 290 8.72 -2.91 -5.25
C GLU A 290 8.66 -1.87 -6.40
N ALA A 291 7.77 -0.88 -6.28
CA ALA A 291 7.65 0.21 -7.25
C ALA A 291 8.90 1.11 -7.34
N LEU A 292 9.80 1.02 -6.37
CA LEU A 292 11.08 1.76 -6.31
C LEU A 292 12.28 0.85 -6.58
N GLY A 293 12.09 -0.33 -7.18
CA GLY A 293 13.16 -1.31 -7.34
C GLY A 293 13.71 -1.81 -6.01
N GLN A 294 12.86 -1.99 -5.01
CA GLN A 294 13.17 -2.37 -3.63
C GLN A 294 13.96 -1.31 -2.83
N ARG A 295 14.13 -0.09 -3.34
CA ARG A 295 14.68 1.02 -2.54
C ARG A 295 13.68 1.47 -1.47
N ARG A 296 14.17 2.10 -0.42
CA ARG A 296 13.36 2.69 0.64
C ARG A 296 12.85 4.06 0.22
N PRO A 297 11.62 4.47 0.59
CA PRO A 297 11.09 5.80 0.27
C PRO A 297 12.04 6.95 0.65
N ALA A 298 12.64 6.88 1.83
CA ALA A 298 13.56 7.91 2.32
C ALA A 298 14.82 8.09 1.46
N SER A 299 15.28 7.05 0.76
CA SER A 299 16.43 7.15 -0.16
C SER A 299 16.08 7.78 -1.52
N VAL A 300 14.80 8.03 -1.77
CA VAL A 300 14.31 8.56 -3.04
C VAL A 300 13.67 9.95 -2.88
N PHE A 301 13.11 10.24 -1.70
CA PHE A 301 12.43 11.50 -1.42
C PHE A 301 13.42 12.67 -1.32
N THR A 302 13.15 13.73 -2.05
CA THR A 302 14.01 14.93 -2.13
C THR A 302 13.35 16.20 -1.56
N GLY A 303 12.14 16.05 -1.02
CA GLY A 303 11.31 17.20 -0.60
C GLY A 303 10.42 17.72 -1.71
N GLY A 304 9.80 18.87 -1.49
CA GLY A 304 9.04 19.60 -2.48
C GLY A 304 9.95 20.30 -3.50
N THR A 305 9.37 20.80 -4.57
CA THR A 305 10.12 21.42 -5.67
C THR A 305 10.57 22.86 -5.39
N ARG A 306 9.96 23.48 -4.39
CA ARG A 306 10.21 24.88 -4.00
C ARG A 306 10.19 25.03 -2.48
N PRO A 307 10.94 25.98 -1.89
CA PRO A 307 10.86 26.27 -0.46
C PRO A 307 9.52 26.90 -0.09
N PHE A 308 9.10 26.76 1.17
CA PHE A 308 7.96 27.48 1.70
C PHE A 308 8.28 28.99 1.78
N PRO A 309 7.40 29.89 1.29
CA PRO A 309 7.67 31.31 1.27
C PRO A 309 7.72 31.90 2.68
N ARG A 310 8.65 32.83 2.92
CA ARG A 310 8.78 33.55 4.20
C ARG A 310 7.62 34.50 4.47
N ARG A 311 7.01 35.06 3.41
CA ARG A 311 5.84 35.95 3.44
C ARG A 311 4.77 35.36 2.55
N GLU A 312 3.51 35.68 2.84
CA GLU A 312 2.41 35.27 1.97
C GLU A 312 2.63 35.87 0.56
N PRO A 313 2.55 35.04 -0.50
CA PRO A 313 2.74 35.51 -1.87
C PRO A 313 1.67 36.56 -2.24
N VAL A 314 2.10 37.66 -2.83
CA VAL A 314 1.18 38.62 -3.45
C VAL A 314 0.76 38.10 -4.80
N ILE A 315 -0.54 38.03 -5.02
CA ILE A 315 -1.10 37.59 -6.31
C ILE A 315 -1.22 38.86 -7.18
N GLU A 316 -0.43 38.93 -8.23
CA GLU A 316 -0.48 39.95 -9.23
C GLU A 316 -1.16 39.43 -10.49
N TYR A 317 -1.95 40.26 -11.12
CA TYR A 317 -2.66 39.95 -12.36
C TYR A 317 -2.21 40.88 -13.47
N GLU A 318 -2.19 40.37 -14.69
CA GLU A 318 -1.85 41.14 -15.88
C GLU A 318 -2.79 42.35 -16.04
N PRO A 319 -2.29 43.53 -16.46
CA PRO A 319 -3.06 44.76 -16.51
C PRO A 319 -4.31 44.74 -17.42
N TYR A 320 -4.33 43.82 -18.42
CA TYR A 320 -5.46 43.67 -19.34
C TYR A 320 -6.60 42.83 -18.78
N LEU A 321 -6.43 42.21 -17.61
CA LEU A 321 -7.45 41.43 -16.96
C LEU A 321 -8.38 42.30 -16.11
N HIS A 322 -9.65 41.91 -16.09
CA HIS A 322 -10.62 42.59 -15.22
C HIS A 322 -10.55 42.03 -13.80
N VAL A 323 -9.82 42.72 -12.91
CA VAL A 323 -9.67 42.25 -11.53
C VAL A 323 -10.87 42.69 -10.68
N ARG A 324 -11.41 41.78 -9.88
CA ARG A 324 -12.55 41.99 -8.97
C ARG A 324 -12.28 41.40 -7.61
N ARG A 325 -12.67 42.13 -6.57
CA ARG A 325 -12.64 41.63 -5.20
C ARG A 325 -13.88 40.80 -4.92
N VAL A 326 -13.69 39.63 -4.33
CA VAL A 326 -14.80 38.76 -3.89
C VAL A 326 -15.30 39.27 -2.54
N SER A 327 -16.62 39.51 -2.43
CA SER A 327 -17.26 39.96 -1.19
C SER A 327 -17.19 38.90 -0.10
N GLN A 328 -17.56 39.29 1.14
CA GLN A 328 -17.66 38.30 2.25
C GLN A 328 -18.71 37.23 2.02
N GLN A 329 -19.66 37.45 1.13
CA GLN A 329 -20.68 36.47 0.69
C GLN A 329 -20.20 35.58 -0.46
N GLY A 330 -18.94 35.70 -0.90
CA GLY A 330 -18.38 34.86 -1.97
C GLY A 330 -18.78 35.31 -3.40
N ALA A 331 -19.21 36.57 -3.59
CA ALA A 331 -19.68 37.10 -4.88
C ALA A 331 -18.81 38.22 -5.39
N ILE A 332 -18.75 38.44 -6.71
CA ILE A 332 -18.17 39.60 -7.37
C ILE A 332 -19.27 40.47 -7.98
N LYS A 333 -18.99 41.78 -8.14
CA LYS A 333 -19.83 42.66 -8.94
C LYS A 333 -19.41 42.58 -10.41
N TRP A 334 -20.33 42.21 -11.30
CA TRP A 334 -20.09 42.11 -12.73
C TRP A 334 -21.37 42.45 -13.51
N GLY A 335 -21.28 43.29 -14.54
CA GLY A 335 -22.44 43.70 -15.34
C GLY A 335 -23.60 44.29 -14.51
N GLY A 336 -23.29 45.02 -13.43
CA GLY A 336 -24.30 45.58 -12.52
C GLY A 336 -24.94 44.56 -11.54
N GLN A 337 -24.57 43.31 -11.59
CA GLN A 337 -25.12 42.23 -10.75
C GLN A 337 -24.07 41.64 -9.79
N ALA A 338 -24.55 41.03 -8.70
CA ALA A 338 -23.72 40.25 -7.82
C ALA A 338 -23.73 38.76 -8.27
N ILE A 339 -22.56 38.25 -8.65
CA ILE A 339 -22.41 36.88 -9.13
C ILE A 339 -21.66 36.07 -8.11
N PHE A 340 -22.28 35.03 -7.58
CA PHE A 340 -21.68 34.13 -6.62
C PHE A 340 -20.62 33.25 -7.30
N LEU A 341 -19.42 33.23 -6.75
CA LEU A 341 -18.33 32.35 -7.17
C LEU A 341 -18.12 31.19 -6.16
N SER A 342 -17.74 31.55 -4.97
CA SER A 342 -17.53 30.61 -3.84
C SER A 342 -17.27 31.38 -2.54
N GLN A 343 -17.84 30.89 -1.45
CA GLN A 343 -17.53 31.39 -0.11
C GLN A 343 -16.04 31.20 0.26
N ALA A 344 -15.39 30.21 -0.31
CA ALA A 344 -13.97 29.93 -0.08
C ALA A 344 -13.04 31.06 -0.58
N LEU A 345 -13.51 31.92 -1.49
CA LEU A 345 -12.78 33.04 -2.07
C LEU A 345 -13.10 34.37 -1.37
N ALA A 346 -13.87 34.36 -0.29
CA ALA A 346 -14.27 35.61 0.40
C ALA A 346 -13.06 36.48 0.77
N GLY A 347 -13.08 37.74 0.34
CA GLY A 347 -12.01 38.69 0.57
C GLY A 347 -10.85 38.64 -0.43
N GLU A 348 -10.76 37.62 -1.25
CA GLU A 348 -9.70 37.44 -2.24
C GLU A 348 -9.97 38.25 -3.53
N TRP A 349 -8.93 38.37 -4.34
CA TRP A 349 -9.03 39.00 -5.66
C TRP A 349 -9.03 37.92 -6.74
N VAL A 350 -9.90 38.08 -7.75
CA VAL A 350 -9.97 37.20 -8.91
C VAL A 350 -9.84 38.00 -10.19
N ALA A 351 -9.31 37.40 -11.24
CA ALA A 351 -9.20 38.01 -12.54
C ALA A 351 -10.15 37.37 -13.56
N LEU A 352 -10.78 38.20 -14.37
CA LEU A 352 -11.64 37.77 -15.47
C LEU A 352 -10.93 38.06 -16.79
N LYS A 353 -10.71 37.02 -17.58
CA LYS A 353 -10.11 37.10 -18.92
C LYS A 353 -11.21 36.94 -19.96
N PRO A 354 -11.42 37.93 -20.84
CA PRO A 354 -12.37 37.82 -21.92
C PRO A 354 -11.99 36.61 -22.82
N LEU A 355 -12.95 35.75 -23.12
CA LEU A 355 -12.79 34.65 -24.07
C LEU A 355 -13.56 34.96 -25.36
N ASP A 356 -14.81 35.42 -25.21
CA ASP A 356 -15.67 35.88 -26.27
C ASP A 356 -16.60 36.99 -25.73
N TYR A 357 -17.61 37.42 -26.52
CA TYR A 357 -18.50 38.52 -26.17
C TYR A 357 -19.23 38.34 -24.83
N ASP A 358 -19.66 37.09 -24.51
CA ASP A 358 -20.47 36.80 -23.32
C ASP A 358 -19.75 35.93 -22.29
N THR A 359 -18.54 35.48 -22.58
CA THR A 359 -17.83 34.51 -21.76
C THR A 359 -16.50 35.04 -21.27
N HIS A 360 -16.27 34.89 -19.98
CA HIS A 360 -14.99 35.20 -19.34
C HIS A 360 -14.46 34.00 -18.56
N GLU A 361 -13.17 33.72 -18.68
CA GLU A 361 -12.50 32.79 -17.80
C GLU A 361 -12.19 33.48 -16.48
N VAL A 362 -12.51 32.81 -15.37
CA VAL A 362 -12.27 33.30 -14.02
C VAL A 362 -11.04 32.64 -13.44
N TYR A 363 -10.06 33.44 -13.07
CA TYR A 363 -8.79 32.97 -12.50
C TYR A 363 -8.65 33.41 -11.04
N PHE A 364 -8.12 32.50 -10.23
CA PHE A 364 -7.56 32.82 -8.93
C PHE A 364 -6.07 32.47 -8.96
N ALA A 365 -5.22 33.45 -8.70
CA ALA A 365 -3.80 33.36 -9.05
C ALA A 365 -3.64 32.96 -10.53
N ARG A 366 -2.85 31.96 -10.82
CA ARG A 366 -2.70 31.41 -12.20
C ARG A 366 -3.71 30.31 -12.56
N PHE A 367 -4.60 29.95 -11.63
CA PHE A 367 -5.49 28.80 -11.81
C PHE A 367 -6.83 29.21 -12.37
N LEU A 368 -7.24 28.57 -13.45
CA LEU A 368 -8.60 28.67 -13.98
C LEU A 368 -9.57 27.98 -13.00
N ILE A 369 -10.45 28.76 -12.36
CA ILE A 369 -11.41 28.26 -11.36
C ILE A 369 -12.81 28.05 -11.91
N GLY A 370 -13.13 28.60 -13.09
CA GLY A 370 -14.42 28.44 -13.76
C GLY A 370 -14.58 29.45 -14.88
N ARG A 371 -15.78 29.54 -15.40
CA ARG A 371 -16.16 30.51 -16.45
C ARG A 371 -17.40 31.28 -16.04
N LEU A 372 -17.41 32.51 -16.45
CA LEU A 372 -18.58 33.38 -16.35
C LEU A 372 -19.24 33.45 -17.71
N ARG A 373 -20.47 33.02 -17.83
CA ARG A 373 -21.28 33.10 -19.06
C ARG A 373 -22.65 33.65 -18.72
N GLU A 374 -23.15 34.64 -19.49
CA GLU A 374 -24.47 35.24 -19.27
C GLU A 374 -24.72 35.63 -17.80
N ASN A 375 -23.72 36.22 -17.12
CA ASN A 375 -23.75 36.53 -15.70
C ASN A 375 -23.94 35.33 -14.75
N LYS A 376 -23.64 34.12 -15.18
CA LYS A 376 -23.60 32.91 -14.33
C LYS A 376 -22.22 32.33 -14.27
N PHE A 377 -21.79 31.95 -13.08
CA PHE A 377 -20.53 31.21 -12.86
C PHE A 377 -20.77 29.70 -13.06
N ILE A 378 -19.99 29.10 -13.95
CA ILE A 378 -20.02 27.69 -14.34
C ILE A 378 -18.63 27.06 -14.25
#